data_a423988f7061c062f919f1489f002889
#
_entry.id   a423988f7061c062f919f1489f002889
#
_cell.length_a   1.000
_cell.length_b   1.000
_cell.length_c   1.000
_cell.angle_alpha   90.00
_cell.angle_beta   90.00
_cell.angle_gamma   90.00
#
_symmetry.space_group_name_H-M   'P 1'
#
loop_
_entity.id
_entity.type
_entity.pdbx_description
1 polymer ?
#
loop_
_entity_poly.entity_id
_entity_poly.type
_entity_poly.pdbx_seq_one_letter_code
_entity_poly.pdbx_strand_id
1 'polypeptide(L)'
;TGAVVDKEQCTVYLDAIVGKDNLGSITRVPDANYDKQTGEAEFAKTPDYFTYSYDTGRKGLPAMSVYFEMQNLTRGITLDEKNFPDAAFRALLAETVDGNGDSLLSTLETRRVSELNCSGLGIADLTGIEHFTQLVALNCENNELTALDVSKNTHLSEIYCGGNQLATLDLTGLPIKDAETDTGHLQKLTGSYTLSGTENGVGLFDLSQIVGKDNIGSITEVKGAAYDKKTGIARYSAAVETPSYTYSTGSSAVSLMVEFALDLSKLPKTPFEDVKAGAWYFDAVLEAFRDELMVGMSETEFSPGAPMTRAMLVAVLHRLAGSPSVSGKMPFTDVASGTWYYDAVLWASQNGIVAGMSETTFAPQENITREQIVAIFSRYTAKFSPDKTEAAAELTGFADSASVSDWALDDMKWAVAYKVINGSPSAGKLYLNPQGNATRAEVATILMQYRAL
;
A
#
# COMPACT_ATOMS: atom_id res chain seq x y z
N THR A 1 -40.02 17.22 -23.48
CA THR A 1 -40.55 18.26 -24.37
C THR A 1 -40.38 19.60 -23.67
N GLY A 2 -39.28 20.31 -24.00
CA GLY A 2 -38.94 21.60 -23.41
C GLY A 2 -39.80 22.72 -24.02
N ALA A 3 -40.14 23.71 -23.20
CA ALA A 3 -40.70 24.96 -23.72
C ALA A 3 -39.61 25.67 -24.53
N VAL A 4 -39.91 26.08 -25.74
CA VAL A 4 -39.06 26.99 -26.49
C VAL A 4 -39.28 28.39 -25.98
N VAL A 5 -38.22 29.09 -25.59
CA VAL A 5 -38.29 30.46 -25.05
C VAL A 5 -37.36 31.35 -25.83
N ASP A 6 -37.91 32.40 -26.42
CA ASP A 6 -37.11 33.49 -26.97
C ASP A 6 -36.90 34.56 -25.89
N LYS A 7 -35.67 34.69 -25.42
CA LYS A 7 -35.34 35.65 -24.36
C LYS A 7 -35.21 37.07 -24.83
N GLU A 8 -34.82 37.29 -26.08
CA GLU A 8 -34.70 38.65 -26.63
C GLU A 8 -36.06 39.28 -26.80
N GLN A 9 -37.06 38.45 -27.17
CA GLN A 9 -38.44 38.88 -27.35
C GLN A 9 -39.33 38.65 -26.12
N CYS A 10 -38.78 38.04 -25.03
CA CYS A 10 -39.56 37.66 -23.84
C CYS A 10 -40.79 36.76 -24.16
N THR A 11 -40.65 35.87 -25.14
CA THR A 11 -41.74 35.04 -25.68
C THR A 11 -41.55 33.58 -25.31
N VAL A 12 -42.61 32.92 -24.87
CA VAL A 12 -42.67 31.48 -24.59
C VAL A 12 -43.60 30.84 -25.63
N TYR A 13 -43.11 29.80 -26.31
CA TYR A 13 -43.86 29.03 -27.30
C TYR A 13 -44.55 27.84 -26.65
N LEU A 14 -45.85 27.94 -26.43
CA LEU A 14 -46.65 26.91 -25.73
C LEU A 14 -46.99 25.71 -26.60
N ASP A 15 -46.91 25.85 -27.93
CA ASP A 15 -47.12 24.76 -28.88
C ASP A 15 -46.09 23.60 -28.67
N ALA A 16 -44.89 23.94 -28.29
CA ALA A 16 -43.87 22.96 -27.93
C ALA A 16 -44.19 22.15 -26.65
N ILE A 17 -45.06 22.70 -25.79
CA ILE A 17 -45.47 22.07 -24.53
C ILE A 17 -46.73 21.23 -24.72
N VAL A 18 -47.75 21.81 -25.28
CA VAL A 18 -49.08 21.17 -25.37
C VAL A 18 -49.35 20.53 -26.74
N GLY A 19 -48.53 20.81 -27.72
CA GLY A 19 -48.77 20.45 -29.14
C GLY A 19 -49.70 21.44 -29.82
N LYS A 20 -49.51 21.68 -31.13
CA LYS A 20 -50.28 22.67 -31.92
C LYS A 20 -51.80 22.45 -31.89
N ASP A 21 -52.24 21.19 -31.90
CA ASP A 21 -53.64 20.83 -31.90
C ASP A 21 -54.36 21.14 -30.58
N ASN A 22 -53.58 21.38 -29.51
CA ASN A 22 -54.10 21.62 -28.16
C ASN A 22 -54.00 23.07 -27.71
N LEU A 23 -53.48 23.98 -28.53
CA LEU A 23 -53.33 25.41 -28.19
C LEU A 23 -54.69 26.05 -27.82
N GLY A 24 -55.80 25.64 -28.52
CA GLY A 24 -57.11 26.09 -28.23
C GLY A 24 -57.63 25.75 -26.81
N SER A 25 -57.10 24.74 -26.20
CA SER A 25 -57.44 24.32 -24.84
C SER A 25 -56.75 25.14 -23.74
N ILE A 26 -55.79 25.99 -24.08
CA ILE A 26 -55.22 26.96 -23.14
C ILE A 26 -56.20 28.09 -22.95
N THR A 27 -56.74 28.23 -21.75
CA THR A 27 -57.81 29.22 -21.43
C THR A 27 -57.18 30.49 -20.89
N ARG A 28 -56.05 30.48 -20.28
CA ARG A 28 -55.41 31.65 -19.68
C ARG A 28 -53.88 31.45 -19.56
N VAL A 29 -53.09 32.47 -19.89
CA VAL A 29 -51.68 32.63 -19.54
C VAL A 29 -51.57 33.95 -18.77
N PRO A 30 -51.46 33.95 -17.44
CA PRO A 30 -51.36 35.18 -16.64
C PRO A 30 -50.11 35.97 -17.03
N ASP A 31 -50.24 37.28 -17.00
CA ASP A 31 -49.15 38.24 -17.23
C ASP A 31 -48.48 38.17 -18.61
N ALA A 32 -49.09 37.50 -19.58
CA ALA A 32 -48.67 37.43 -20.96
C ALA A 32 -49.76 37.80 -21.95
N ASN A 33 -49.34 38.36 -23.08
CA ASN A 33 -50.17 38.47 -24.28
C ASN A 33 -50.08 37.13 -25.03
N TYR A 34 -51.14 36.31 -24.97
CA TYR A 34 -51.15 34.95 -25.51
C TYR A 34 -51.93 34.88 -26.81
N ASP A 35 -51.24 34.47 -27.89
CA ASP A 35 -51.85 34.16 -29.17
C ASP A 35 -52.18 32.66 -29.28
N LYS A 36 -53.47 32.34 -29.36
CA LYS A 36 -54.02 30.97 -29.49
C LYS A 36 -53.71 30.30 -30.84
N GLN A 37 -53.36 31.07 -31.85
CA GLN A 37 -53.12 30.53 -33.19
C GLN A 37 -51.65 30.10 -33.33
N THR A 38 -50.75 30.90 -32.81
CA THR A 38 -49.30 30.64 -32.89
C THR A 38 -48.75 29.89 -31.66
N GLY A 39 -49.47 29.96 -30.53
CA GLY A 39 -49.00 29.41 -29.26
C GLY A 39 -48.02 30.33 -28.53
N GLU A 40 -47.81 31.52 -29.03
CA GLU A 40 -46.88 32.49 -28.47
C GLU A 40 -47.50 33.21 -27.25
N ALA A 41 -46.71 33.25 -26.17
CA ALA A 41 -47.03 34.01 -24.96
C ALA A 41 -45.92 35.04 -24.74
N GLU A 42 -46.22 36.31 -25.05
CA GLU A 42 -45.30 37.44 -24.86
C GLU A 42 -45.46 38.03 -23.46
N PHE A 43 -44.35 38.16 -22.75
CA PHE A 43 -44.26 38.77 -21.42
C PHE A 43 -43.57 40.13 -21.50
N ALA A 44 -43.98 41.06 -20.65
CA ALA A 44 -43.38 42.39 -20.57
C ALA A 44 -41.87 42.33 -20.15
N LYS A 45 -41.46 41.26 -19.48
CA LYS A 45 -40.08 40.88 -19.17
C LYS A 45 -40.05 39.36 -19.05
N THR A 46 -38.86 38.75 -19.27
CA THR A 46 -38.69 37.30 -19.07
C THR A 46 -39.09 36.92 -17.64
N PRO A 47 -40.14 36.11 -17.43
CA PRO A 47 -40.61 35.76 -16.11
C PRO A 47 -39.66 34.68 -15.49
N ASP A 48 -39.56 34.66 -14.16
CA ASP A 48 -38.87 33.59 -13.44
C ASP A 48 -39.69 32.29 -13.45
N TYR A 49 -40.99 32.43 -13.56
CA TYR A 49 -41.94 31.33 -13.70
C TYR A 49 -43.17 31.85 -14.43
N PHE A 50 -43.92 30.94 -15.05
CA PHE A 50 -45.24 31.27 -15.56
C PHE A 50 -46.21 30.11 -15.32
N THR A 51 -47.50 30.42 -15.38
CA THR A 51 -48.54 29.43 -15.30
C THR A 51 -49.49 29.56 -16.50
N TYR A 52 -50.07 28.46 -16.91
CA TYR A 52 -51.18 28.52 -17.83
C TYR A 52 -52.34 27.61 -17.37
N SER A 53 -53.58 27.96 -17.71
CA SER A 53 -54.72 27.13 -17.43
C SER A 53 -55.11 26.36 -18.67
N TYR A 54 -55.29 25.06 -18.54
CA TYR A 54 -55.60 24.13 -19.62
C TYR A 54 -56.95 23.47 -19.37
N ASP A 55 -57.88 23.62 -20.31
CA ASP A 55 -59.15 22.93 -20.28
C ASP A 55 -59.04 21.53 -20.82
N THR A 56 -59.32 20.54 -20.00
CA THR A 56 -59.23 19.12 -20.36
C THR A 56 -60.39 18.66 -21.24
N GLY A 57 -61.35 19.51 -21.48
CA GLY A 57 -62.61 19.19 -22.26
C GLY A 57 -63.55 18.25 -21.50
N ARG A 58 -63.26 17.88 -20.27
CA ARG A 58 -64.13 17.00 -19.46
C ARG A 58 -65.16 17.82 -18.69
N LYS A 59 -66.40 17.59 -18.98
CA LYS A 59 -67.59 18.31 -18.36
C LYS A 59 -67.59 18.10 -16.83
N GLY A 60 -67.50 19.20 -16.09
CA GLY A 60 -67.59 19.20 -14.63
C GLY A 60 -66.22 19.12 -13.90
N LEU A 61 -65.11 19.09 -14.64
CA LEU A 61 -63.76 19.25 -14.03
C LEU A 61 -63.25 20.70 -14.24
N PRO A 62 -62.62 21.30 -13.22
CA PRO A 62 -61.98 22.59 -13.38
C PRO A 62 -60.77 22.49 -14.37
N ALA A 63 -60.46 23.62 -15.01
CA ALA A 63 -59.24 23.72 -15.81
C ALA A 63 -58.03 23.39 -14.95
N MET A 64 -57.10 22.64 -15.52
CA MET A 64 -55.86 22.30 -14.87
C MET A 64 -54.89 23.49 -14.94
N SER A 65 -54.34 23.89 -13.80
CA SER A 65 -53.28 24.89 -13.78
C SER A 65 -51.91 24.18 -13.88
N VAL A 66 -51.17 24.58 -14.88
CA VAL A 66 -49.82 24.06 -15.11
C VAL A 66 -48.82 25.15 -14.75
N TYR A 67 -47.86 24.80 -13.90
CA TYR A 67 -46.84 25.70 -13.43
C TYR A 67 -45.49 25.37 -14.10
N PHE A 68 -44.83 26.41 -14.59
CA PHE A 68 -43.46 26.32 -15.14
C PHE A 68 -42.54 27.26 -14.42
N GLU A 69 -41.45 26.74 -13.92
CA GLU A 69 -40.37 27.54 -13.40
C GLU A 69 -39.35 27.82 -14.52
N MET A 70 -39.14 29.11 -14.79
CA MET A 70 -38.26 29.56 -15.88
C MET A 70 -36.79 29.65 -15.44
N GLN A 71 -36.54 29.47 -14.18
CA GLN A 71 -35.25 29.80 -13.55
C GLN A 71 -34.02 29.10 -14.13
N ASN A 72 -34.13 28.13 -14.99
CA ASN A 72 -32.93 27.47 -15.51
C ASN A 72 -33.05 26.88 -16.94
N LEU A 73 -34.06 27.23 -17.71
CA LEU A 73 -34.21 26.71 -19.07
C LEU A 73 -33.18 27.27 -20.07
N THR A 74 -32.30 28.16 -19.61
CA THR A 74 -31.34 28.85 -20.48
C THR A 74 -29.87 28.75 -19.99
N ARG A 75 -29.61 28.04 -18.90
CA ARG A 75 -28.28 27.63 -18.50
C ARG A 75 -28.12 26.12 -18.64
N GLY A 76 -28.03 25.69 -19.88
CA GLY A 76 -27.57 24.36 -20.19
C GLY A 76 -26.03 24.26 -20.07
N ILE A 77 -25.53 23.06 -19.92
CA ILE A 77 -24.11 22.72 -19.94
C ILE A 77 -23.82 22.21 -21.33
N THR A 78 -22.93 22.88 -22.05
CA THR A 78 -22.59 22.47 -23.42
C THR A 78 -21.90 21.10 -23.37
N LEU A 79 -22.30 20.19 -24.23
CA LEU A 79 -21.66 18.88 -24.44
C LEU A 79 -20.37 19.07 -25.26
N ASP A 80 -19.37 19.70 -24.64
CA ASP A 80 -18.05 19.98 -25.23
C ASP A 80 -16.91 19.39 -24.39
N GLU A 81 -15.68 19.48 -24.91
CA GLU A 81 -14.49 18.97 -24.22
C GLU A 81 -14.16 19.71 -22.93
N LYS A 82 -14.66 20.92 -22.77
CA LYS A 82 -14.43 21.72 -21.57
C LYS A 82 -15.24 21.20 -20.38
N ASN A 83 -16.49 20.85 -20.62
CA ASN A 83 -17.43 20.43 -19.56
C ASN A 83 -17.43 18.92 -19.37
N PHE A 84 -17.16 18.17 -20.43
CA PHE A 84 -17.12 16.71 -20.46
C PHE A 84 -15.88 16.28 -21.29
N PRO A 85 -14.70 16.17 -20.72
CA PRO A 85 -13.45 15.94 -21.44
C PRO A 85 -13.42 14.61 -22.23
N ASP A 86 -14.07 13.57 -21.70
CA ASP A 86 -14.08 12.26 -22.31
C ASP A 86 -15.07 12.17 -23.47
N ALA A 87 -14.59 11.71 -24.65
CA ALA A 87 -15.39 11.66 -25.87
C ALA A 87 -16.47 10.57 -25.82
N ALA A 88 -16.19 9.44 -25.17
CA ALA A 88 -17.15 8.34 -25.03
C ALA A 88 -18.27 8.74 -24.05
N PHE A 89 -17.91 9.46 -22.98
CA PHE A 89 -18.87 10.00 -22.04
C PHE A 89 -19.78 11.03 -22.71
N ARG A 90 -19.22 11.97 -23.50
CA ARG A 90 -20.01 12.93 -24.28
C ARG A 90 -20.98 12.24 -25.24
N ALA A 91 -20.50 11.20 -25.96
CA ALA A 91 -21.34 10.46 -26.90
C ALA A 91 -22.51 9.76 -26.18
N LEU A 92 -22.26 9.13 -25.03
CA LEU A 92 -23.32 8.55 -24.20
C LEU A 92 -24.38 9.60 -23.78
N LEU A 93 -23.91 10.76 -23.29
CA LEU A 93 -24.82 11.82 -22.84
C LEU A 93 -25.62 12.42 -24.00
N ALA A 94 -25.02 12.58 -25.18
CA ALA A 94 -25.73 13.05 -26.37
C ALA A 94 -26.82 12.06 -26.82
N GLU A 95 -26.58 10.75 -26.65
CA GLU A 95 -27.54 9.72 -27.02
C GLU A 95 -28.65 9.54 -25.99
N THR A 96 -28.31 9.62 -24.70
CA THR A 96 -29.23 9.17 -23.63
C THR A 96 -29.85 10.31 -22.82
N VAL A 97 -29.21 11.47 -22.75
CA VAL A 97 -29.60 12.60 -21.89
C VAL A 97 -30.06 13.82 -22.67
N ASP A 98 -29.33 14.17 -23.75
CA ASP A 98 -29.71 15.29 -24.63
C ASP A 98 -30.92 14.89 -25.46
N GLY A 99 -32.10 15.10 -24.88
CA GLY A 99 -33.36 14.63 -25.47
C GLY A 99 -33.83 15.42 -26.68
N ASN A 100 -33.32 16.63 -26.91
CA ASN A 100 -33.67 17.50 -28.03
C ASN A 100 -32.56 17.60 -29.11
N GLY A 101 -31.37 17.07 -28.82
CA GLY A 101 -30.22 16.99 -29.75
C GLY A 101 -29.57 18.35 -30.03
N ASP A 102 -29.67 19.30 -29.11
CA ASP A 102 -29.13 20.65 -29.30
C ASP A 102 -27.70 20.81 -28.78
N SER A 103 -27.08 19.71 -28.27
CA SER A 103 -25.76 19.65 -27.65
C SER A 103 -25.64 20.53 -26.40
N LEU A 104 -26.76 20.82 -25.75
CA LEU A 104 -26.83 21.58 -24.52
C LEU A 104 -27.66 20.79 -23.48
N LEU A 105 -27.04 20.31 -22.43
CA LEU A 105 -27.78 19.66 -21.34
C LEU A 105 -28.45 20.70 -20.46
N SER A 106 -29.75 20.86 -20.61
CA SER A 106 -30.56 21.74 -19.77
C SER A 106 -30.61 21.22 -18.31
N THR A 107 -30.95 22.10 -17.38
CA THR A 107 -31.16 21.72 -15.97
C THR A 107 -32.23 20.63 -15.82
N LEU A 108 -33.24 20.64 -16.73
CA LEU A 108 -34.29 19.63 -16.69
C LEU A 108 -33.75 18.25 -17.12
N GLU A 109 -32.93 18.19 -18.15
CA GLU A 109 -32.29 16.95 -18.63
C GLU A 109 -31.37 16.37 -17.59
N THR A 110 -30.48 17.19 -17.01
CA THR A 110 -29.55 16.71 -15.95
C THR A 110 -30.27 16.25 -14.69
N ARG A 111 -31.37 16.93 -14.28
CA ARG A 111 -32.17 16.56 -13.09
C ARG A 111 -33.02 15.30 -13.29
N ARG A 112 -33.32 14.90 -14.53
CA ARG A 112 -34.08 13.68 -14.82
C ARG A 112 -33.24 12.42 -14.74
N VAL A 113 -31.91 12.55 -14.75
CA VAL A 113 -30.99 11.42 -14.66
C VAL A 113 -30.89 10.98 -13.19
N SER A 114 -31.63 9.93 -12.84
CA SER A 114 -31.55 9.26 -11.54
C SER A 114 -30.65 8.03 -11.61
N GLU A 115 -30.45 7.46 -12.78
CA GLU A 115 -29.61 6.30 -13.04
C GLU A 115 -28.74 6.57 -14.27
N LEU A 116 -27.46 6.26 -14.19
CA LEU A 116 -26.53 6.38 -15.31
C LEU A 116 -25.72 5.10 -15.42
N ASN A 117 -25.86 4.43 -16.57
CA ASN A 117 -25.02 3.28 -16.92
C ASN A 117 -24.07 3.67 -18.04
N CYS A 118 -22.78 3.74 -17.69
CA CYS A 118 -21.70 4.02 -18.64
C CYS A 118 -20.64 2.91 -18.63
N SER A 119 -21.03 1.68 -18.24
CA SER A 119 -20.10 0.55 -18.13
C SER A 119 -19.54 0.10 -19.49
N GLY A 120 -18.26 -0.26 -19.53
CA GLY A 120 -17.61 -0.91 -20.69
C GLY A 120 -17.42 -0.02 -21.91
N LEU A 121 -17.44 1.30 -21.76
CA LEU A 121 -17.33 2.25 -22.87
C LEU A 121 -15.91 2.78 -23.11
N GLY A 122 -14.91 2.36 -22.32
CA GLY A 122 -13.54 2.85 -22.41
C GLY A 122 -13.37 4.28 -21.91
N ILE A 123 -14.25 4.73 -21.01
CA ILE A 123 -14.23 6.08 -20.45
C ILE A 123 -13.06 6.20 -19.47
N ALA A 124 -12.21 7.23 -19.67
CA ALA A 124 -11.08 7.52 -18.81
C ALA A 124 -11.35 8.68 -17.82
N ASP A 125 -12.37 9.51 -18.08
CA ASP A 125 -12.68 10.69 -17.29
C ASP A 125 -14.19 10.92 -17.24
N LEU A 126 -14.77 10.93 -16.04
CA LEU A 126 -16.18 11.24 -15.79
C LEU A 126 -16.39 12.69 -15.33
N THR A 127 -15.45 13.60 -15.55
CA THR A 127 -15.67 15.04 -15.33
C THR A 127 -16.95 15.49 -16.04
N GLY A 128 -17.81 16.21 -15.32
CA GLY A 128 -19.16 16.54 -15.75
C GLY A 128 -20.24 15.73 -15.03
N ILE A 129 -19.86 14.62 -14.35
CA ILE A 129 -20.81 13.82 -13.54
C ILE A 129 -21.42 14.63 -12.40
N GLU A 130 -20.72 15.65 -11.90
CA GLU A 130 -21.18 16.55 -10.84
C GLU A 130 -22.44 17.35 -11.20
N HIS A 131 -22.76 17.44 -12.48
CA HIS A 131 -23.97 18.12 -12.95
C HIS A 131 -25.24 17.30 -12.75
N PHE A 132 -25.11 15.99 -12.53
CA PHE A 132 -26.25 15.07 -12.31
C PHE A 132 -26.59 14.97 -10.82
N THR A 133 -27.05 16.07 -10.24
CA THR A 133 -27.28 16.20 -8.78
C THR A 133 -28.41 15.30 -8.24
N GLN A 134 -29.25 14.73 -9.10
CA GLN A 134 -30.32 13.79 -8.73
C GLN A 134 -29.93 12.32 -8.98
N LEU A 135 -28.67 12.06 -9.30
CA LEU A 135 -28.16 10.71 -9.55
C LEU A 135 -28.25 9.86 -8.29
N VAL A 136 -28.93 8.72 -8.38
CA VAL A 136 -29.15 7.74 -7.31
C VAL A 136 -28.29 6.49 -7.55
N ALA A 137 -28.15 6.06 -8.82
CA ALA A 137 -27.37 4.90 -9.21
C ALA A 137 -26.38 5.23 -10.32
N LEU A 138 -25.12 4.88 -10.14
CA LEU A 138 -24.05 5.00 -11.13
C LEU A 138 -23.40 3.64 -11.38
N ASN A 139 -23.45 3.18 -12.63
CA ASN A 139 -22.63 2.06 -13.09
C ASN A 139 -21.57 2.57 -14.07
N CYS A 140 -20.32 2.58 -13.63
CA CYS A 140 -19.14 2.93 -14.42
C CYS A 140 -18.10 1.78 -14.47
N GLU A 141 -18.55 0.53 -14.29
CA GLU A 141 -17.68 -0.65 -14.34
C GLU A 141 -16.96 -0.82 -15.68
N ASN A 142 -15.81 -1.49 -15.63
CA ASN A 142 -15.05 -1.91 -16.82
C ASN A 142 -14.71 -0.73 -17.75
N ASN A 143 -14.21 0.35 -17.18
CA ASN A 143 -13.71 1.53 -17.87
C ASN A 143 -12.21 1.76 -17.56
N GLU A 144 -11.68 2.92 -17.91
CA GLU A 144 -10.26 3.28 -17.74
C GLU A 144 -10.06 4.39 -16.68
N LEU A 145 -11.01 4.55 -15.75
CA LEU A 145 -10.99 5.61 -14.75
C LEU A 145 -9.80 5.48 -13.80
N THR A 146 -9.01 6.53 -13.68
CA THR A 146 -7.93 6.65 -12.69
C THR A 146 -8.34 7.51 -11.49
N ALA A 147 -9.39 8.32 -11.62
CA ALA A 147 -10.01 9.11 -10.57
C ALA A 147 -11.52 9.16 -10.77
N LEU A 148 -12.26 9.34 -9.69
CA LEU A 148 -13.71 9.53 -9.72
C LEU A 148 -14.12 10.43 -8.55
N ASP A 149 -14.68 11.61 -8.87
CA ASP A 149 -15.24 12.53 -7.89
C ASP A 149 -16.77 12.53 -8.01
N VAL A 150 -17.45 11.98 -7.02
CA VAL A 150 -18.91 11.97 -6.90
C VAL A 150 -19.41 12.81 -5.73
N SER A 151 -18.59 13.69 -5.18
CA SER A 151 -18.89 14.51 -3.99
C SER A 151 -20.11 15.42 -4.18
N LYS A 152 -20.47 15.75 -5.42
CA LYS A 152 -21.65 16.56 -5.76
C LYS A 152 -22.92 15.75 -6.01
N ASN A 153 -22.80 14.44 -6.16
CA ASN A 153 -23.91 13.53 -6.38
C ASN A 153 -24.51 13.06 -5.06
N THR A 154 -25.02 14.01 -4.26
CA THR A 154 -25.40 13.79 -2.85
C THR A 154 -26.56 12.83 -2.63
N HIS A 155 -27.27 12.44 -3.68
CA HIS A 155 -28.35 11.45 -3.67
C HIS A 155 -27.87 10.05 -4.08
N LEU A 156 -26.56 9.91 -4.43
CA LEU A 156 -25.99 8.65 -4.88
C LEU A 156 -26.05 7.61 -3.76
N SER A 157 -26.79 6.53 -3.99
CA SER A 157 -26.99 5.45 -3.04
C SER A 157 -26.52 4.09 -3.57
N GLU A 158 -26.23 4.00 -4.86
CA GLU A 158 -25.72 2.81 -5.52
C GLU A 158 -24.58 3.18 -6.46
N ILE A 159 -23.43 2.51 -6.32
CA ILE A 159 -22.27 2.74 -7.17
C ILE A 159 -21.60 1.41 -7.54
N TYR A 160 -21.33 1.22 -8.82
CA TYR A 160 -20.62 0.09 -9.40
C TYR A 160 -19.43 0.65 -10.17
N CYS A 161 -18.21 0.45 -9.68
CA CYS A 161 -16.98 1.03 -10.25
C CYS A 161 -15.85 0.01 -10.44
N GLY A 162 -16.15 -1.29 -10.37
CA GLY A 162 -15.18 -2.36 -10.60
C GLY A 162 -14.57 -2.34 -12.00
N GLY A 163 -13.41 -2.97 -12.16
CA GLY A 163 -12.74 -3.05 -13.46
C GLY A 163 -12.16 -1.73 -13.97
N ASN A 164 -11.79 -0.82 -13.08
CA ASN A 164 -11.13 0.45 -13.36
C ASN A 164 -9.69 0.47 -12.80
N GLN A 165 -9.09 1.65 -12.73
CA GLN A 165 -7.74 1.90 -12.23
C GLN A 165 -7.73 2.88 -11.06
N LEU A 166 -8.80 2.92 -10.27
CA LEU A 166 -8.93 3.81 -9.12
C LEU A 166 -7.98 3.38 -8.00
N ALA A 167 -7.03 4.23 -7.64
CA ALA A 167 -6.16 4.01 -6.48
C ALA A 167 -6.88 4.30 -5.16
N THR A 168 -7.77 5.28 -5.19
CA THR A 168 -8.57 5.77 -4.06
C THR A 168 -9.98 6.15 -4.54
N LEU A 169 -10.93 6.19 -3.62
CA LEU A 169 -12.28 6.72 -3.86
C LEU A 169 -12.80 7.25 -2.53
N ASP A 170 -13.38 8.45 -2.54
CA ASP A 170 -14.03 9.04 -1.37
C ASP A 170 -15.55 9.07 -1.56
N LEU A 171 -16.25 8.32 -0.70
CA LEU A 171 -17.70 8.23 -0.64
C LEU A 171 -18.24 8.78 0.71
N THR A 172 -17.40 9.50 1.45
CA THR A 172 -17.74 10.03 2.77
C THR A 172 -18.97 10.95 2.69
N GLY A 173 -19.96 10.67 3.53
CA GLY A 173 -21.19 11.46 3.59
C GLY A 173 -22.25 11.14 2.55
N LEU A 174 -21.96 10.26 1.58
CA LEU A 174 -22.96 9.78 0.62
C LEU A 174 -23.81 8.65 1.24
N PRO A 175 -25.11 8.55 0.88
CA PRO A 175 -26.04 7.55 1.43
C PRO A 175 -25.88 6.17 0.77
N ILE A 176 -24.64 5.73 0.50
CA ILE A 176 -24.37 4.47 -0.20
C ILE A 176 -24.91 3.30 0.63
N LYS A 177 -25.75 2.49 0.01
CA LYS A 177 -26.25 1.23 0.55
C LYS A 177 -25.38 0.08 0.07
N ASP A 178 -25.45 -1.07 0.77
CA ASP A 178 -24.74 -2.27 0.36
C ASP A 178 -24.97 -2.55 -1.14
N ALA A 179 -23.90 -2.42 -1.90
CA ALA A 179 -23.88 -2.96 -3.25
C ALA A 179 -23.72 -4.48 -3.12
N GLU A 180 -24.75 -5.23 -3.48
CA GLU A 180 -24.63 -6.68 -3.60
C GLU A 180 -23.47 -6.96 -4.56
N THR A 181 -22.31 -7.32 -4.09
CA THR A 181 -21.41 -8.33 -4.65
C THR A 181 -20.00 -8.20 -4.13
N ASP A 182 -19.50 -9.31 -3.70
CA ASP A 182 -18.16 -9.61 -3.18
C ASP A 182 -17.00 -9.42 -4.19
N THR A 183 -17.24 -8.96 -5.41
CA THR A 183 -16.22 -8.82 -6.47
C THR A 183 -16.27 -7.49 -7.24
N GLY A 184 -17.23 -6.61 -6.93
CA GLY A 184 -17.59 -5.47 -7.78
C GLY A 184 -16.60 -4.29 -7.78
N HIS A 185 -15.63 -4.23 -6.87
CA HIS A 185 -14.78 -3.04 -6.73
C HIS A 185 -13.29 -3.31 -6.92
N LEU A 186 -12.95 -4.39 -7.66
CA LEU A 186 -11.55 -4.69 -8.03
C LEU A 186 -11.02 -3.64 -9.01
N GLN A 187 -9.89 -3.05 -8.66
CA GLN A 187 -9.14 -2.11 -9.47
C GLN A 187 -7.82 -2.73 -9.91
N LYS A 188 -7.38 -2.47 -11.13
CA LYS A 188 -6.09 -2.94 -11.63
C LYS A 188 -5.27 -1.77 -12.14
N LEU A 189 -4.27 -1.36 -11.36
CA LEU A 189 -3.39 -0.28 -11.76
C LEU A 189 -2.42 -0.76 -12.86
N THR A 190 -2.31 -0.02 -13.93
CA THR A 190 -1.41 -0.32 -15.06
C THR A 190 0.02 0.19 -14.86
N GLY A 191 0.26 0.97 -13.80
CA GLY A 191 1.58 1.48 -13.46
C GLY A 191 2.53 0.39 -12.98
N SER A 192 3.83 0.52 -13.28
CA SER A 192 4.90 -0.29 -12.70
C SER A 192 5.53 0.45 -11.56
N TYR A 193 5.61 -0.18 -10.39
CA TYR A 193 6.15 0.39 -9.18
C TYR A 193 7.46 -0.30 -8.80
N THR A 194 8.34 0.45 -8.12
CA THR A 194 9.65 -0.04 -7.69
C THR A 194 9.76 -0.04 -6.17
N LEU A 195 10.52 -1.00 -5.64
CA LEU A 195 10.81 -1.05 -4.21
C LEU A 195 11.56 0.22 -3.76
N SER A 196 11.21 0.71 -2.58
CA SER A 196 11.91 1.81 -1.90
C SER A 196 13.23 1.34 -1.28
N GLY A 197 13.39 0.03 -1.07
CA GLY A 197 14.57 -0.60 -0.47
C GLY A 197 14.33 -2.07 -0.17
N THR A 198 15.29 -2.68 0.52
CA THR A 198 15.20 -4.06 1.02
C THR A 198 15.66 -4.12 2.46
N GLU A 199 15.09 -5.01 3.26
CA GLU A 199 15.46 -5.26 4.64
C GLU A 199 15.23 -6.75 4.98
N ASN A 200 16.24 -7.45 5.44
CA ASN A 200 16.15 -8.87 5.81
C ASN A 200 15.47 -9.74 4.73
N GLY A 201 15.81 -9.53 3.48
CA GLY A 201 15.27 -10.31 2.34
C GLY A 201 13.85 -9.97 1.91
N VAL A 202 13.22 -8.99 2.52
CA VAL A 202 11.93 -8.46 2.08
C VAL A 202 12.11 -7.13 1.35
N GLY A 203 11.24 -6.87 0.37
CA GLY A 203 11.17 -5.60 -0.33
C GLY A 203 10.31 -4.61 0.44
N LEU A 204 10.82 -3.41 0.60
CA LEU A 204 10.07 -2.29 1.18
C LEU A 204 9.39 -1.53 0.06
N PHE A 205 8.08 -1.33 0.17
CA PHE A 205 7.32 -0.52 -0.76
C PHE A 205 6.48 0.52 -0.01
N ASP A 206 6.65 1.78 -0.38
CA ASP A 206 5.89 2.90 0.18
C ASP A 206 4.59 3.09 -0.60
N LEU A 207 3.47 2.62 -0.02
CA LEU A 207 2.14 2.74 -0.61
C LEU A 207 1.67 4.18 -0.77
N SER A 208 2.30 5.16 -0.10
CA SER A 208 2.00 6.57 -0.33
C SER A 208 2.30 7.03 -1.77
N GLN A 209 3.14 6.30 -2.50
CA GLN A 209 3.39 6.54 -3.93
C GLN A 209 2.14 6.27 -4.79
N ILE A 210 1.23 5.45 -4.31
CA ILE A 210 -0.03 5.12 -4.99
C ILE A 210 -1.18 5.98 -4.46
N VAL A 211 -1.41 5.95 -3.14
CA VAL A 211 -2.61 6.56 -2.55
C VAL A 211 -2.41 8.00 -2.07
N GLY A 212 -1.16 8.49 -2.04
CA GLY A 212 -0.81 9.76 -1.41
C GLY A 212 -0.64 9.64 0.12
N LYS A 213 0.16 10.53 0.72
CA LYS A 213 0.51 10.47 2.15
C LYS A 213 -0.69 10.59 3.08
N ASP A 214 -1.66 11.41 2.71
CA ASP A 214 -2.84 11.68 3.54
C ASP A 214 -3.81 10.49 3.58
N ASN A 215 -3.69 9.57 2.62
CA ASN A 215 -4.61 8.45 2.44
C ASN A 215 -4.07 7.10 2.93
N ILE A 216 -2.81 7.01 3.41
CA ILE A 216 -2.25 5.74 3.92
C ILE A 216 -3.06 5.14 5.08
N GLY A 217 -3.70 5.99 5.89
CA GLY A 217 -4.57 5.57 6.98
C GLY A 217 -5.85 4.85 6.54
N SER A 218 -6.31 5.11 5.31
CA SER A 218 -7.49 4.48 4.71
C SER A 218 -7.23 3.08 4.15
N ILE A 219 -5.96 2.64 4.08
CA ILE A 219 -5.62 1.26 3.74
C ILE A 219 -5.96 0.36 4.93
N THR A 220 -6.88 -0.57 4.75
CA THR A 220 -7.37 -1.47 5.80
C THR A 220 -6.61 -2.78 5.83
N GLU A 221 -6.20 -3.28 4.66
CA GLU A 221 -5.46 -4.53 4.49
C GLU A 221 -4.44 -4.39 3.35
N VAL A 222 -3.29 -5.07 3.49
CA VAL A 222 -2.32 -5.25 2.40
C VAL A 222 -2.05 -6.74 2.26
N LYS A 223 -2.45 -7.31 1.13
CA LYS A 223 -2.35 -8.75 0.90
C LYS A 223 -0.90 -9.15 0.61
N GLY A 224 -0.43 -10.16 1.32
CA GLY A 224 0.90 -10.74 1.13
C GLY A 224 2.04 -9.91 1.71
N ALA A 225 1.77 -8.87 2.50
CA ALA A 225 2.79 -8.05 3.14
C ALA A 225 2.45 -7.69 4.58
N ALA A 226 3.48 -7.45 5.38
CA ALA A 226 3.34 -6.76 6.66
C ALA A 226 3.27 -5.25 6.40
N TYR A 227 2.19 -4.59 6.83
CA TYR A 227 1.94 -3.18 6.57
C TYR A 227 2.02 -2.32 7.83
N ASP A 228 2.81 -1.27 7.79
CA ASP A 228 2.87 -0.26 8.83
C ASP A 228 2.03 0.96 8.45
N LYS A 229 0.86 1.10 9.06
CA LYS A 229 -0.09 2.20 8.81
C LYS A 229 0.45 3.59 9.17
N LYS A 230 1.51 3.69 9.99
CA LYS A 230 2.08 4.99 10.38
C LYS A 230 3.02 5.53 9.32
N THR A 231 3.76 4.64 8.68
CA THR A 231 4.77 5.00 7.69
C THR A 231 4.31 4.80 6.26
N GLY A 232 3.25 4.02 6.03
CA GLY A 232 2.80 3.63 4.70
C GLY A 232 3.65 2.54 4.05
N ILE A 233 4.59 1.92 4.80
CA ILE A 233 5.51 0.92 4.26
C ILE A 233 4.90 -0.48 4.35
N ALA A 234 4.84 -1.14 3.21
CA ALA A 234 4.51 -2.56 3.07
C ALA A 234 5.79 -3.38 2.83
N ARG A 235 5.92 -4.52 3.54
CA ARG A 235 7.07 -5.44 3.46
C ARG A 235 6.67 -6.70 2.71
N TYR A 236 7.11 -6.83 1.46
CA TYR A 236 6.80 -7.96 0.57
C TYR A 236 7.91 -8.99 0.52
N SER A 237 7.56 -10.27 0.57
CA SER A 237 8.48 -11.37 0.25
C SER A 237 8.46 -11.69 -1.26
N ALA A 238 9.48 -12.41 -1.74
CA ALA A 238 9.58 -12.82 -3.15
C ALA A 238 8.48 -13.83 -3.58
N ALA A 239 7.68 -14.35 -2.65
CA ALA A 239 6.63 -15.33 -2.92
C ALA A 239 5.27 -14.68 -3.28
N VAL A 240 5.17 -13.37 -3.25
CA VAL A 240 3.92 -12.66 -3.56
C VAL A 240 3.79 -12.48 -5.07
N GLU A 241 2.77 -13.09 -5.67
CA GLU A 241 2.53 -13.02 -7.12
C GLU A 241 1.82 -11.72 -7.51
N THR A 242 0.78 -11.34 -6.76
CA THR A 242 -0.04 -10.16 -7.05
C THR A 242 -0.18 -9.30 -5.79
N PRO A 243 0.66 -8.28 -5.62
CA PRO A 243 0.50 -7.29 -4.57
C PRO A 243 -0.83 -6.57 -4.68
N SER A 244 -1.54 -6.42 -3.56
CA SER A 244 -2.81 -5.70 -3.51
C SER A 244 -3.05 -5.08 -2.15
N TYR A 245 -3.95 -4.10 -2.11
CA TYR A 245 -4.44 -3.52 -0.86
C TYR A 245 -5.94 -3.29 -0.93
N THR A 246 -6.58 -3.24 0.25
CA THR A 246 -7.97 -2.83 0.41
C THR A 246 -8.00 -1.42 0.94
N TYR A 247 -8.74 -0.54 0.25
CA TYR A 247 -8.88 0.87 0.57
C TYR A 247 -10.31 1.16 1.06
N SER A 248 -10.43 1.79 2.23
CA SER A 248 -11.70 2.26 2.78
C SER A 248 -12.13 3.55 2.09
N THR A 249 -13.30 3.56 1.50
CA THR A 249 -13.87 4.73 0.79
C THR A 249 -14.58 5.73 1.71
N GLY A 250 -14.61 5.47 3.03
CA GLY A 250 -15.41 6.23 3.98
C GLY A 250 -16.88 5.76 4.06
N SER A 251 -17.32 4.90 3.15
CA SER A 251 -18.59 4.16 3.25
C SER A 251 -18.35 2.80 3.90
N SER A 252 -19.30 2.34 4.73
CA SER A 252 -19.27 0.96 5.27
C SER A 252 -19.67 -0.10 4.24
N ALA A 253 -20.31 0.33 3.16
CA ALA A 253 -20.84 -0.55 2.11
C ALA A 253 -19.83 -0.86 0.99
N VAL A 254 -18.84 0.01 0.77
CA VAL A 254 -17.91 -0.08 -0.37
C VAL A 254 -16.47 0.06 0.09
N SER A 255 -15.64 -0.89 -0.32
CA SER A 255 -14.19 -0.81 -0.23
C SER A 255 -13.57 -1.14 -1.59
N LEU A 256 -12.48 -0.49 -1.97
CA LEU A 256 -11.75 -0.85 -3.19
C LEU A 256 -10.74 -1.96 -2.86
N MET A 257 -10.67 -2.98 -3.71
CA MET A 257 -9.54 -3.91 -3.77
C MET A 257 -8.65 -3.47 -4.93
N VAL A 258 -7.40 -3.10 -4.66
CA VAL A 258 -6.49 -2.54 -5.67
C VAL A 258 -5.30 -3.44 -5.88
N GLU A 259 -5.18 -4.02 -7.07
CA GLU A 259 -4.03 -4.80 -7.54
C GLU A 259 -3.04 -3.90 -8.28
N PHE A 260 -1.75 -4.14 -8.10
CA PHE A 260 -0.69 -3.40 -8.78
C PHE A 260 0.53 -4.29 -9.06
N ALA A 261 1.35 -3.91 -10.03
CA ALA A 261 2.56 -4.64 -10.39
C ALA A 261 3.77 -4.11 -9.59
N LEU A 262 4.49 -5.02 -8.93
CA LEU A 262 5.72 -4.72 -8.19
C LEU A 262 6.79 -5.78 -8.53
N ASP A 263 7.96 -5.33 -8.98
CA ASP A 263 9.06 -6.26 -9.32
C ASP A 263 9.75 -6.76 -8.04
N LEU A 264 9.38 -7.98 -7.64
CA LEU A 264 9.96 -8.70 -6.50
C LEU A 264 11.03 -9.72 -6.91
N SER A 265 11.33 -9.86 -8.20
CA SER A 265 12.25 -10.88 -8.73
C SER A 265 13.70 -10.70 -8.25
N LYS A 266 14.08 -9.48 -7.91
CA LYS A 266 15.42 -9.09 -7.47
C LYS A 266 15.65 -9.25 -5.96
N LEU A 267 14.63 -9.66 -5.20
CA LEU A 267 14.82 -9.89 -3.77
C LEU A 267 15.82 -11.02 -3.51
N PRO A 268 16.69 -10.85 -2.51
CA PRO A 268 17.70 -11.86 -2.20
C PRO A 268 17.06 -13.18 -1.76
N LYS A 269 17.67 -14.28 -2.18
CA LYS A 269 17.23 -15.64 -1.86
C LYS A 269 18.35 -16.39 -1.16
N THR A 270 18.00 -17.26 -0.23
CA THR A 270 18.90 -18.20 0.43
C THR A 270 18.58 -19.63 -0.01
N PRO A 271 19.56 -20.55 -0.06
CA PRO A 271 19.30 -21.96 -0.33
C PRO A 271 18.60 -22.67 0.85
N PHE A 272 18.58 -22.05 2.02
CA PHE A 272 18.09 -22.65 3.25
C PHE A 272 16.59 -22.45 3.43
N GLU A 273 15.84 -23.54 3.54
CA GLU A 273 14.40 -23.52 3.71
C GLU A 273 13.95 -22.98 5.08
N ASP A 274 14.81 -23.11 6.09
CA ASP A 274 14.58 -22.66 7.47
C ASP A 274 15.04 -21.23 7.74
N VAL A 275 15.59 -20.52 6.73
CA VAL A 275 15.94 -19.10 6.78
C VAL A 275 14.90 -18.29 6.01
N LYS A 276 13.87 -17.84 6.71
CA LYS A 276 12.73 -17.14 6.09
C LYS A 276 13.05 -15.68 5.86
N ALA A 277 12.62 -15.14 4.71
CA ALA A 277 12.64 -13.71 4.45
C ALA A 277 11.83 -12.96 5.54
N GLY A 278 12.35 -11.83 6.01
CA GLY A 278 11.80 -11.07 7.14
C GLY A 278 12.31 -11.50 8.51
N ALA A 279 13.06 -12.61 8.61
CA ALA A 279 13.72 -12.97 9.85
C ALA A 279 14.88 -11.97 10.14
N TRP A 280 15.02 -11.53 11.37
CA TRP A 280 16.02 -10.53 11.79
C TRP A 280 17.47 -10.91 11.46
N TYR A 281 17.72 -12.20 11.26
CA TYR A 281 19.04 -12.76 10.93
C TYR A 281 19.21 -13.05 9.44
N PHE A 282 18.22 -12.80 8.58
CA PHE A 282 18.22 -13.23 7.18
C PHE A 282 19.44 -12.71 6.41
N ASP A 283 19.68 -11.39 6.45
CA ASP A 283 20.80 -10.78 5.71
C ASP A 283 22.15 -11.25 6.26
N ALA A 284 22.29 -11.36 7.59
CA ALA A 284 23.51 -11.84 8.22
C ALA A 284 23.85 -13.30 7.86
N VAL A 285 22.85 -14.18 7.83
CA VAL A 285 23.04 -15.58 7.41
C VAL A 285 23.39 -15.66 5.93
N LEU A 286 22.67 -14.89 5.10
CA LEU A 286 22.92 -14.88 3.65
C LEU A 286 24.34 -14.38 3.32
N GLU A 287 24.80 -13.32 3.97
CA GLU A 287 26.14 -12.78 3.77
C GLU A 287 27.23 -13.74 4.28
N ALA A 288 27.05 -14.29 5.51
CA ALA A 288 27.98 -15.28 6.06
C ALA A 288 28.09 -16.55 5.18
N PHE A 289 26.99 -16.94 4.53
CA PHE A 289 26.97 -18.05 3.58
C PHE A 289 27.68 -17.71 2.26
N ARG A 290 27.33 -16.56 1.65
CA ARG A 290 27.94 -16.10 0.38
C ARG A 290 29.43 -15.95 0.46
N ASP A 291 29.94 -15.49 1.61
CA ASP A 291 31.35 -15.28 1.85
C ASP A 291 32.06 -16.55 2.40
N GLU A 292 31.36 -17.68 2.34
CA GLU A 292 31.82 -19.00 2.75
C GLU A 292 32.29 -19.08 4.21
N LEU A 293 31.88 -18.10 5.06
CA LEU A 293 32.27 -18.07 6.48
C LEU A 293 31.43 -19.05 7.30
N MET A 294 30.15 -19.15 7.01
CA MET A 294 29.25 -20.13 7.61
C MET A 294 28.58 -20.98 6.53
N VAL A 295 28.44 -22.28 6.82
CA VAL A 295 27.75 -23.23 5.94
C VAL A 295 26.49 -23.76 6.62
N GLY A 296 25.58 -24.34 5.82
CA GLY A 296 24.41 -25.05 6.35
C GLY A 296 24.79 -26.25 7.22
N MET A 297 23.84 -26.74 8.00
CA MET A 297 23.92 -28.03 8.64
C MET A 297 23.63 -29.16 7.63
N SER A 298 22.89 -28.81 6.55
CA SER A 298 22.70 -29.60 5.33
C SER A 298 22.68 -28.65 4.11
N GLU A 299 22.40 -29.19 2.92
CA GLU A 299 22.22 -28.37 1.69
C GLU A 299 21.04 -27.40 1.77
N THR A 300 20.00 -27.74 2.53
CA THR A 300 18.74 -26.98 2.62
C THR A 300 18.44 -26.43 4.01
N GLU A 301 19.25 -26.74 5.03
CA GLU A 301 19.04 -26.30 6.41
C GLU A 301 20.25 -25.57 6.97
N PHE A 302 20.03 -24.36 7.47
CA PHE A 302 21.00 -23.59 8.23
C PHE A 302 20.94 -23.87 9.73
N SER A 303 19.77 -24.24 10.24
CA SER A 303 19.44 -24.43 11.66
C SER A 303 19.72 -23.15 12.49
N PRO A 304 19.06 -22.01 12.21
CA PRO A 304 19.36 -20.71 12.82
C PRO A 304 19.21 -20.68 14.34
N GLY A 305 18.26 -21.46 14.88
CA GLY A 305 18.01 -21.59 16.32
C GLY A 305 18.92 -22.61 17.04
N ALA A 306 19.72 -23.38 16.31
CA ALA A 306 20.62 -24.35 16.94
C ALA A 306 21.78 -23.64 17.66
N PRO A 307 22.21 -24.16 18.82
CA PRO A 307 23.36 -23.59 19.52
C PRO A 307 24.64 -23.75 18.69
N MET A 308 25.51 -22.76 18.78
CA MET A 308 26.82 -22.77 18.16
C MET A 308 27.83 -23.52 19.08
N THR A 309 28.62 -24.42 18.52
CA THR A 309 29.70 -25.05 19.30
C THR A 309 30.99 -24.25 19.24
N ARG A 310 31.91 -24.52 20.19
CA ARG A 310 33.21 -23.88 20.23
C ARG A 310 34.04 -24.17 18.96
N ALA A 311 33.98 -25.40 18.46
CA ALA A 311 34.65 -25.78 17.21
C ALA A 311 34.06 -25.03 16.00
N MET A 312 32.77 -24.88 15.93
CA MET A 312 32.09 -24.13 14.84
C MET A 312 32.54 -22.66 14.80
N LEU A 313 32.62 -21.98 15.95
CA LEU A 313 33.08 -20.60 15.99
C LEU A 313 34.51 -20.46 15.51
N VAL A 314 35.38 -21.32 15.99
CA VAL A 314 36.81 -21.26 15.61
C VAL A 314 37.02 -21.55 14.13
N ALA A 315 36.23 -22.45 13.54
CA ALA A 315 36.24 -22.67 12.10
C ALA A 315 35.78 -21.45 11.30
N VAL A 316 34.76 -20.69 11.80
CA VAL A 316 34.33 -19.41 11.20
C VAL A 316 35.50 -18.41 11.22
N LEU A 317 36.19 -18.25 12.34
CA LEU A 317 37.33 -17.32 12.45
C LEU A 317 38.51 -17.74 11.58
N HIS A 318 38.77 -19.04 11.45
CA HIS A 318 39.80 -19.55 10.57
C HIS A 318 39.52 -19.21 9.10
N ARG A 319 38.23 -19.36 8.66
CA ARG A 319 37.79 -18.94 7.32
C ARG A 319 37.87 -17.43 7.15
N LEU A 320 37.46 -16.67 8.17
CA LEU A 320 37.55 -15.19 8.16
C LEU A 320 39.01 -14.72 7.97
N ALA A 321 40.01 -15.49 8.49
CA ALA A 321 41.43 -15.24 8.29
C ALA A 321 41.95 -15.76 6.94
N GLY A 322 41.12 -16.29 6.06
CA GLY A 322 41.50 -16.86 4.76
C GLY A 322 42.00 -18.30 4.82
N SER A 323 41.62 -19.06 5.85
CA SER A 323 42.00 -20.49 6.05
C SER A 323 43.49 -20.77 5.96
N PRO A 324 44.34 -20.06 6.71
CA PRO A 324 45.78 -20.25 6.62
C PRO A 324 46.19 -21.67 6.98
N SER A 325 47.14 -22.22 6.24
CA SER A 325 47.73 -23.56 6.52
C SER A 325 48.43 -23.57 7.86
N VAL A 326 48.35 -24.69 8.58
CA VAL A 326 48.94 -24.88 9.88
C VAL A 326 49.86 -26.09 9.90
N SER A 327 50.83 -26.08 10.79
CA SER A 327 51.71 -27.23 11.08
C SER A 327 52.05 -27.21 12.55
N GLY A 328 52.38 -28.37 13.11
CA GLY A 328 52.77 -28.52 14.51
C GLY A 328 51.93 -29.53 15.28
N LYS A 329 52.12 -29.58 16.57
CA LYS A 329 51.43 -30.54 17.44
C LYS A 329 50.18 -29.87 18.07
N MET A 330 49.06 -30.57 17.99
CA MET A 330 47.84 -30.19 18.70
C MET A 330 48.06 -30.24 20.22
N PRO A 331 47.82 -29.16 20.96
CA PRO A 331 47.98 -29.16 22.41
C PRO A 331 46.82 -29.90 23.12
N PHE A 332 45.66 -30.02 22.48
CA PHE A 332 44.45 -30.57 23.09
C PHE A 332 44.25 -32.04 22.72
N THR A 333 44.00 -32.88 23.73
CA THR A 333 43.86 -34.32 23.57
C THR A 333 42.47 -34.73 23.04
N ASP A 334 41.52 -33.88 23.19
CA ASP A 334 40.12 -34.06 22.72
C ASP A 334 39.86 -33.52 21.31
N VAL A 335 40.90 -33.07 20.61
CA VAL A 335 40.83 -32.63 19.21
C VAL A 335 41.59 -33.65 18.34
N ALA A 336 40.83 -34.62 17.81
CA ALA A 336 41.39 -35.70 17.02
C ALA A 336 41.85 -35.25 15.63
N SER A 337 42.99 -35.78 15.17
CA SER A 337 43.45 -35.55 13.79
C SER A 337 42.42 -36.02 12.77
N GLY A 338 42.26 -35.25 11.68
CA GLY A 338 41.31 -35.51 10.62
C GLY A 338 39.88 -35.07 10.89
N THR A 339 39.58 -34.46 12.04
CA THR A 339 38.31 -33.78 12.24
C THR A 339 38.27 -32.49 11.45
N TRP A 340 37.08 -32.08 11.00
CA TRP A 340 36.87 -30.89 10.15
C TRP A 340 37.31 -29.57 10.82
N TYR A 341 37.44 -29.54 12.13
CA TYR A 341 37.86 -28.38 12.91
C TYR A 341 39.32 -28.44 13.36
N TYR A 342 40.07 -29.51 13.06
CA TYR A 342 41.44 -29.72 13.58
C TYR A 342 42.38 -28.56 13.25
N ASP A 343 42.48 -28.21 11.96
CA ASP A 343 43.37 -27.12 11.52
C ASP A 343 42.93 -25.76 12.08
N ALA A 344 41.63 -25.50 12.17
CA ALA A 344 41.12 -24.26 12.74
C ALA A 344 41.45 -24.11 14.23
N VAL A 345 41.31 -25.19 15.03
CA VAL A 345 41.65 -25.18 16.46
C VAL A 345 43.15 -25.03 16.65
N LEU A 346 43.96 -25.74 15.86
CA LEU A 346 45.44 -25.65 15.92
C LEU A 346 45.89 -24.22 15.59
N TRP A 347 45.39 -23.65 14.51
CA TRP A 347 45.67 -22.27 14.11
C TRP A 347 45.28 -21.26 15.19
N ALA A 348 44.08 -21.36 15.74
CA ALA A 348 43.57 -20.42 16.74
C ALA A 348 44.36 -20.50 18.05
N SER A 349 44.76 -21.70 18.43
CA SER A 349 45.62 -21.93 19.60
C SER A 349 47.02 -21.33 19.41
N GLN A 350 47.66 -21.58 18.25
CA GLN A 350 49.00 -21.05 17.92
C GLN A 350 49.03 -19.51 17.86
N ASN A 351 47.92 -18.88 17.50
CA ASN A 351 47.77 -17.43 17.44
C ASN A 351 47.27 -16.81 18.75
N GLY A 352 47.04 -17.60 19.79
CA GLY A 352 46.55 -17.10 21.08
C GLY A 352 45.10 -16.61 21.06
N ILE A 353 44.31 -16.96 20.01
CA ILE A 353 42.91 -16.57 19.85
C ILE A 353 42.02 -17.38 20.80
N VAL A 354 42.34 -18.68 20.96
CA VAL A 354 41.63 -19.56 21.89
C VAL A 354 42.57 -20.16 22.91
N ALA A 355 42.06 -20.29 24.13
CA ALA A 355 42.60 -21.16 25.16
C ALA A 355 41.72 -22.40 25.29
N GLY A 356 42.25 -23.50 25.81
CA GLY A 356 41.46 -24.65 26.20
C GLY A 356 40.55 -24.34 27.41
N MET A 357 39.65 -25.25 27.70
CA MET A 357 38.92 -25.26 28.99
C MET A 357 39.88 -25.72 30.11
N SER A 358 40.97 -26.43 29.72
CA SER A 358 42.13 -26.73 30.53
C SER A 358 43.40 -26.74 29.64
N GLU A 359 44.55 -27.03 30.19
CA GLU A 359 45.81 -27.13 29.44
C GLU A 359 45.78 -28.15 28.30
N THR A 360 44.95 -29.20 28.44
CA THR A 360 44.90 -30.32 27.49
C THR A 360 43.50 -30.57 26.87
N THR A 361 42.50 -29.77 27.22
CA THR A 361 41.10 -29.97 26.76
C THR A 361 40.57 -28.70 26.10
N PHE A 362 40.11 -28.79 24.86
CA PHE A 362 39.48 -27.69 24.11
C PHE A 362 37.96 -27.64 24.27
N ALA A 363 37.32 -28.79 24.45
CA ALA A 363 35.88 -29.01 24.47
C ALA A 363 35.18 -28.59 23.16
N PRO A 364 35.52 -29.21 22.00
CA PRO A 364 35.08 -28.76 20.69
C PRO A 364 33.55 -28.82 20.47
N GLN A 365 32.88 -29.75 21.14
CA GLN A 365 31.43 -29.98 21.01
C GLN A 365 30.60 -29.21 22.04
N GLU A 366 31.21 -28.59 23.03
CA GLU A 366 30.50 -27.75 23.99
C GLU A 366 29.92 -26.51 23.31
N ASN A 367 28.70 -26.15 23.71
CA ASN A 367 28.08 -24.92 23.26
C ASN A 367 28.85 -23.72 23.76
N ILE A 368 28.97 -22.70 22.91
CA ILE A 368 29.71 -21.51 23.26
C ILE A 368 28.79 -20.44 23.84
N THR A 369 29.21 -19.82 24.95
CA THR A 369 28.48 -18.70 25.55
C THR A 369 28.82 -17.38 24.87
N ARG A 370 27.91 -16.39 25.03
CA ARG A 370 28.06 -15.06 24.43
C ARG A 370 29.31 -14.34 24.95
N GLU A 371 29.66 -14.45 26.23
CA GLU A 371 30.93 -13.90 26.79
C GLU A 371 32.15 -14.59 26.24
N GLN A 372 32.11 -15.92 25.99
CA GLN A 372 33.23 -16.65 25.36
C GLN A 372 33.42 -16.21 23.90
N ILE A 373 32.34 -15.98 23.16
CA ILE A 373 32.41 -15.44 21.80
C ILE A 373 33.15 -14.11 21.79
N VAL A 374 32.69 -13.19 22.66
CA VAL A 374 33.29 -11.86 22.77
C VAL A 374 34.76 -11.90 23.07
N ALA A 375 35.19 -12.74 24.04
CA ALA A 375 36.59 -12.89 24.39
C ALA A 375 37.44 -13.45 23.23
N ILE A 376 36.86 -14.36 22.44
CA ILE A 376 37.54 -14.92 21.26
C ILE A 376 37.66 -13.86 20.16
N PHE A 377 36.61 -13.08 19.87
CA PHE A 377 36.69 -11.99 18.91
C PHE A 377 37.65 -10.87 19.34
N SER A 378 37.66 -10.51 20.63
CA SER A 378 38.58 -9.51 21.17
C SER A 378 40.04 -9.93 20.95
N ARG A 379 40.41 -11.19 21.27
CA ARG A 379 41.74 -11.73 21.02
C ARG A 379 42.10 -11.83 19.53
N TYR A 380 41.12 -12.20 18.70
CA TYR A 380 41.28 -12.18 17.25
C TYR A 380 41.59 -10.76 16.77
N THR A 381 40.84 -9.75 17.25
CA THR A 381 41.07 -8.36 16.93
C THR A 381 42.43 -7.86 17.37
N ALA A 382 42.82 -8.16 18.59
CA ALA A 382 44.15 -7.80 19.12
C ALA A 382 45.28 -8.36 18.25
N LYS A 383 45.08 -9.53 17.62
CA LYS A 383 46.06 -10.15 16.75
C LYS A 383 46.09 -9.57 15.33
N PHE A 384 44.94 -9.29 14.71
CA PHE A 384 44.85 -8.97 13.30
C PHE A 384 44.43 -7.52 12.99
N SER A 385 43.90 -6.79 13.98
CA SER A 385 43.45 -5.40 13.87
C SER A 385 43.68 -4.65 15.20
N PRO A 386 44.90 -4.52 15.65
CA PRO A 386 45.23 -4.00 16.99
C PRO A 386 44.82 -2.54 17.20
N ASP A 387 44.61 -1.80 16.13
CA ASP A 387 44.06 -0.43 16.13
C ASP A 387 42.56 -0.38 16.55
N LYS A 388 41.88 -1.50 16.61
CA LYS A 388 40.48 -1.64 16.99
C LYS A 388 40.28 -2.19 18.44
N THR A 389 41.23 -2.01 19.33
CA THR A 389 41.18 -2.58 20.69
C THR A 389 41.00 -1.56 21.80
N GLU A 390 41.14 -0.26 21.55
CA GLU A 390 41.26 0.75 22.61
C GLU A 390 39.93 1.24 23.17
N ALA A 391 38.78 1.09 22.45
CA ALA A 391 37.51 1.59 22.93
C ALA A 391 36.86 0.62 23.93
N ALA A 392 36.33 1.16 25.02
CA ALA A 392 35.54 0.44 26.01
C ALA A 392 34.29 1.22 26.37
N ALA A 393 33.15 0.56 26.49
CA ALA A 393 31.87 1.14 26.89
C ALA A 393 31.47 0.76 28.33
N GLU A 394 30.68 1.61 28.97
CA GLU A 394 30.03 1.22 30.21
C GLU A 394 28.88 0.27 29.95
N LEU A 395 28.71 -0.76 30.78
CA LEU A 395 27.64 -1.76 30.64
C LEU A 395 26.36 -1.43 31.43
N THR A 396 26.28 -0.25 32.02
CA THR A 396 25.16 0.17 32.89
C THR A 396 23.80 0.23 32.20
N GLY A 397 23.79 0.28 30.86
CA GLY A 397 22.56 0.24 30.05
C GLY A 397 21.93 -1.15 29.94
N PHE A 398 22.61 -2.21 30.40
CA PHE A 398 22.15 -3.59 30.30
C PHE A 398 21.72 -4.12 31.67
N ALA A 399 20.51 -4.70 31.71
CA ALA A 399 19.89 -5.12 32.96
C ALA A 399 20.64 -6.27 33.69
N ASP A 400 21.44 -7.01 32.96
CA ASP A 400 22.21 -8.18 33.43
C ASP A 400 23.74 -7.97 33.39
N SER A 401 24.18 -6.72 33.34
CA SER A 401 25.62 -6.38 33.31
C SER A 401 26.42 -7.00 34.46
N ALA A 402 25.80 -7.14 35.64
CA ALA A 402 26.44 -7.81 36.80
C ALA A 402 26.60 -9.33 36.64
N SER A 403 26.00 -9.94 35.59
CA SER A 403 26.17 -11.37 35.29
C SER A 403 27.35 -11.66 34.36
N VAL A 404 28.07 -10.64 33.88
CA VAL A 404 29.27 -10.81 33.09
C VAL A 404 30.38 -11.32 34.05
N SER A 405 31.04 -12.41 33.64
CA SER A 405 32.17 -12.97 34.40
C SER A 405 33.32 -11.97 34.46
N ASP A 406 34.04 -11.90 35.57
CA ASP A 406 35.17 -10.98 35.75
C ASP A 406 36.25 -11.11 34.64
N TRP A 407 36.50 -12.34 34.19
CA TRP A 407 37.46 -12.62 33.13
C TRP A 407 37.03 -12.13 31.74
N ALA A 408 35.75 -11.89 31.51
CA ALA A 408 35.17 -11.44 30.23
C ALA A 408 34.77 -9.96 30.25
N LEU A 409 34.90 -9.26 31.38
CA LEU A 409 34.37 -7.92 31.56
C LEU A 409 34.94 -6.90 30.58
N ASP A 410 36.28 -6.89 30.40
CA ASP A 410 36.90 -5.95 29.48
C ASP A 410 36.62 -6.30 28.01
N ASP A 411 36.55 -7.57 27.65
CA ASP A 411 36.15 -8.03 26.33
C ASP A 411 34.71 -7.65 26.01
N MET A 412 33.80 -7.73 27.00
CA MET A 412 32.42 -7.32 26.84
C MET A 412 32.28 -5.81 26.67
N LYS A 413 33.00 -5.00 27.41
CA LYS A 413 33.07 -3.55 27.27
C LYS A 413 33.58 -3.15 25.88
N TRP A 414 34.62 -3.83 25.40
CA TRP A 414 35.10 -3.69 24.03
C TRP A 414 34.01 -4.00 22.99
N ALA A 415 33.36 -5.14 23.10
CA ALA A 415 32.36 -5.57 22.14
C ALA A 415 31.16 -4.65 22.05
N VAL A 416 30.75 -4.07 23.19
CA VAL A 416 29.67 -3.06 23.23
C VAL A 416 30.13 -1.75 22.61
N ALA A 417 31.36 -1.30 22.91
CA ALA A 417 31.95 -0.06 22.38
C ALA A 417 32.00 -0.09 20.83
N TYR A 418 32.40 -1.20 20.29
CA TYR A 418 32.49 -1.40 18.84
C TYR A 418 31.20 -1.97 18.20
N LYS A 419 30.09 -2.07 18.94
CA LYS A 419 28.79 -2.58 18.48
C LYS A 419 28.83 -4.01 17.92
N VAL A 420 29.82 -4.80 18.32
CA VAL A 420 29.87 -6.23 18.02
C VAL A 420 28.75 -6.97 18.74
N ILE A 421 28.41 -6.50 19.94
CA ILE A 421 27.20 -6.91 20.67
C ILE A 421 26.37 -5.67 21.04
N ASN A 422 25.07 -5.69 20.66
CA ASN A 422 24.13 -4.60 20.96
C ASN A 422 23.11 -4.96 22.06
N GLY A 423 23.16 -6.20 22.58
CA GLY A 423 22.18 -6.74 23.51
C GLY A 423 20.86 -7.15 22.81
N SER A 424 20.01 -7.84 23.57
CA SER A 424 18.70 -8.29 23.15
C SER A 424 17.61 -7.60 23.96
N PRO A 425 16.58 -7.00 23.34
CA PRO A 425 15.50 -6.37 24.08
C PRO A 425 14.56 -7.42 24.67
N SER A 426 14.20 -7.25 25.93
CA SER A 426 13.20 -8.05 26.63
C SER A 426 12.53 -7.21 27.71
N ALA A 427 11.19 -7.23 27.78
CA ALA A 427 10.39 -6.49 28.74
C ALA A 427 10.82 -5.02 28.92
N GLY A 428 11.13 -4.32 27.82
CA GLY A 428 11.53 -2.91 27.81
C GLY A 428 12.96 -2.64 28.31
N LYS A 429 13.78 -3.65 28.50
CA LYS A 429 15.18 -3.56 28.90
C LYS A 429 16.09 -4.26 27.90
N LEU A 430 17.37 -3.91 27.88
CA LEU A 430 18.40 -4.60 27.09
C LEU A 430 19.14 -5.59 27.98
N TYR A 431 19.48 -6.75 27.42
CA TYR A 431 20.21 -7.82 28.09
C TYR A 431 21.40 -8.28 27.23
N LEU A 432 22.55 -8.47 27.85
CA LEU A 432 23.75 -9.06 27.23
C LEU A 432 23.65 -10.57 27.13
N ASN A 433 23.01 -11.21 28.09
CA ASN A 433 22.90 -12.66 28.28
C ASN A 433 24.31 -13.35 28.22
N PRO A 434 25.28 -12.92 29.03
CA PRO A 434 26.70 -13.28 28.86
C PRO A 434 26.96 -14.79 28.92
N GLN A 435 26.27 -15.48 29.83
CA GLN A 435 26.41 -16.92 30.04
C GLN A 435 25.44 -17.76 29.21
N GLY A 436 24.55 -17.13 28.46
CA GLY A 436 23.65 -17.81 27.52
C GLY A 436 24.41 -18.37 26.33
N ASN A 437 24.04 -19.57 25.89
CA ASN A 437 24.55 -20.15 24.66
C ASN A 437 24.07 -19.36 23.46
N ALA A 438 24.98 -19.01 22.55
CA ALA A 438 24.61 -18.32 21.34
C ALA A 438 24.09 -19.28 20.26
N THR A 439 23.06 -18.87 19.57
CA THR A 439 22.57 -19.60 18.39
C THR A 439 23.39 -19.30 17.14
N ARG A 440 23.27 -20.14 16.14
CA ARG A 440 23.95 -19.93 14.85
C ARG A 440 23.54 -18.63 14.18
N ALA A 441 22.27 -18.23 14.29
CA ALA A 441 21.76 -16.93 13.79
C ALA A 441 22.38 -15.75 14.54
N GLU A 442 22.50 -15.83 15.87
CA GLU A 442 23.16 -14.78 16.66
C GLU A 442 24.65 -14.65 16.30
N VAL A 443 25.33 -15.77 16.10
CA VAL A 443 26.75 -15.73 15.69
C VAL A 443 26.90 -15.14 14.28
N ALA A 444 26.03 -15.47 13.33
CA ALA A 444 26.03 -14.83 12.01
C ALA A 444 25.91 -13.32 12.12
N THR A 445 24.99 -12.84 12.98
CA THR A 445 24.78 -11.41 13.20
C THR A 445 25.98 -10.74 13.88
N ILE A 446 26.54 -11.36 14.91
CA ILE A 446 27.78 -10.88 15.57
C ILE A 446 28.93 -10.80 14.57
N LEU A 447 29.10 -11.81 13.72
CA LEU A 447 30.13 -11.85 12.68
C LEU A 447 30.00 -10.69 11.69
N MET A 448 28.76 -10.37 11.24
CA MET A 448 28.53 -9.24 10.33
C MET A 448 28.80 -7.90 11.00
N GLN A 449 28.35 -7.73 12.26
CA GLN A 449 28.67 -6.55 13.06
C GLN A 449 30.15 -6.37 13.26
N TYR A 450 30.89 -7.46 13.52
CA TYR A 450 32.33 -7.47 13.62
C TYR A 450 33.01 -7.04 12.31
N ARG A 451 32.58 -7.55 11.18
CA ARG A 451 33.15 -7.22 9.86
C ARG A 451 32.92 -5.77 9.44
N ALA A 452 31.93 -5.10 10.03
CA ALA A 452 31.65 -3.69 9.80
C ALA A 452 32.58 -2.73 10.57
N LEU A 453 33.48 -3.25 11.45
CA LEU A 453 34.51 -2.47 12.13
C LEU A 453 35.57 -1.93 11.15
#